data_0e68f80f04ecc3b1fd1e01d9687b1c7e
#
_entry.id   0e68f80f04ecc3b1fd1e01d9687b1c7e
#
_cell.length_a   1.000
_cell.length_b   1.000
_cell.length_c   1.000
_cell.angle_alpha   90.00
_cell.angle_beta   90.00
_cell.angle_gamma   90.00
#
_symmetry.space_group_name_H-M   'P 1'
#
loop_
_entity.id
_entity.type
_entity.pdbx_description
1 polymer ?
#
loop_
_entity_poly.entity_id
_entity_poly.type
_entity_poly.pdbx_seq_one_letter_code
_entity_poly.pdbx_strand_id
1 'polypeptide(L)'
;MAGSNKIVKTGGNPKREIKTGGDPDTRIKMGGNPNSFYSCHPVWGFSSCDIDSKKPWSFYRERMQEEFWNQVFPKLRDFEKMTWGDLYVRARKEHHSIELASLNKCARDRLCELNIEPEAIYSLRLTGTIRLYGYMVGAVYYILWYDNDHGDNDTCVCRSHLRYT
;
A
#
# COMPACT_ATOMS: atom_id res chain seq x y z
N MET A 1 29.29 -58.56 19.42
CA MET A 1 29.79 -57.17 19.29
C MET A 1 28.63 -56.28 18.95
N ALA A 2 28.18 -55.49 19.90
CA ALA A 2 27.03 -54.62 19.74
C ALA A 2 27.51 -53.24 19.29
N GLY A 3 27.08 -52.81 18.09
CA GLY A 3 27.36 -51.51 17.54
C GLY A 3 26.38 -50.49 18.09
N SER A 4 26.86 -49.55 18.88
CA SER A 4 26.09 -48.47 19.43
C SER A 4 25.80 -47.37 18.38
N ASN A 5 24.56 -47.27 17.94
CA ASN A 5 24.11 -46.14 17.12
C ASN A 5 23.94 -44.89 17.99
N LYS A 6 24.87 -43.94 17.84
CA LYS A 6 24.75 -42.60 18.38
C LYS A 6 23.70 -41.82 17.57
N ILE A 7 22.53 -41.59 18.19
CA ILE A 7 21.55 -40.67 17.69
C ILE A 7 22.06 -39.25 17.92
N VAL A 8 22.37 -38.54 16.83
CA VAL A 8 22.68 -37.12 16.85
C VAL A 8 21.36 -36.38 17.09
N LYS A 9 21.16 -35.84 18.28
CA LYS A 9 20.07 -34.93 18.56
C LYS A 9 20.35 -33.57 17.94
N THR A 10 19.78 -33.32 16.77
CA THR A 10 19.66 -31.98 16.23
C THR A 10 18.66 -31.20 17.09
N GLY A 11 19.19 -30.35 17.99
CA GLY A 11 18.40 -29.47 18.84
C GLY A 11 17.82 -28.29 18.04
N GLY A 12 16.72 -28.54 17.33
CA GLY A 12 15.84 -27.51 16.83
C GLY A 12 14.68 -27.34 17.81
N ASN A 13 14.52 -26.16 18.37
CA ASN A 13 13.41 -25.85 19.27
C ASN A 13 12.08 -25.87 18.50
N PRO A 14 11.18 -26.87 18.71
CA PRO A 14 9.98 -27.06 17.88
C PRO A 14 8.78 -26.20 18.31
N LYS A 15 8.98 -25.12 19.08
CA LYS A 15 7.88 -24.29 19.58
C LYS A 15 8.02 -22.82 19.16
N ARG A 16 8.14 -22.59 17.86
CA ARG A 16 7.76 -21.29 17.30
C ARG A 16 6.57 -21.53 16.37
N GLU A 17 5.40 -21.70 16.98
CA GLU A 17 4.15 -21.56 16.24
C GLU A 17 4.09 -20.13 15.67
N ILE A 18 4.18 -20.06 14.37
CA ILE A 18 3.86 -18.83 13.63
C ILE A 18 2.34 -18.69 13.79
N LYS A 19 1.89 -17.81 14.66
CA LYS A 19 0.48 -17.42 14.74
C LYS A 19 0.11 -16.72 13.42
N THR A 20 -0.41 -17.49 12.48
CA THR A 20 -1.12 -16.99 11.31
C THR A 20 -2.48 -16.50 11.79
N GLY A 21 -2.62 -15.23 12.03
CA GLY A 21 -3.84 -14.62 12.59
C GLY A 21 -3.46 -13.38 13.39
N GLY A 22 -2.54 -12.61 12.89
CA GLY A 22 -2.20 -11.31 13.46
C GLY A 22 -3.09 -10.25 12.85
N ASP A 23 -3.59 -9.38 13.71
CA ASP A 23 -4.08 -8.05 13.45
C ASP A 23 -3.27 -7.44 12.28
N PRO A 24 -3.91 -6.86 11.24
CA PRO A 24 -3.21 -6.19 10.13
C PRO A 24 -2.25 -5.09 10.61
N ASP A 25 -2.36 -4.68 11.87
CA ASP A 25 -1.44 -3.74 12.52
C ASP A 25 -0.26 -4.44 13.24
N THR A 26 -0.21 -5.78 13.21
CA THR A 26 0.91 -6.51 13.81
C THR A 26 2.15 -6.32 12.96
N ARG A 27 3.08 -5.53 13.46
CA ARG A 27 4.39 -5.21 12.88
C ARG A 27 5.09 -6.48 12.41
N ILE A 28 5.06 -6.72 11.12
CA ILE A 28 5.87 -7.77 10.52
C ILE A 28 7.33 -7.34 10.71
N LYS A 29 8.06 -8.02 11.59
CA LYS A 29 9.49 -7.77 11.74
C LYS A 29 10.15 -8.10 10.41
N MET A 30 10.85 -7.12 9.81
CA MET A 30 11.64 -7.35 8.61
C MET A 30 12.55 -8.56 8.83
N GLY A 31 12.44 -9.56 7.96
CA GLY A 31 13.16 -10.84 8.05
C GLY A 31 12.31 -12.05 8.44
N GLY A 32 11.02 -11.89 8.76
CA GLY A 32 10.15 -12.99 9.25
C GLY A 32 9.51 -13.87 8.19
N ASN A 33 9.32 -13.39 6.97
CA ASN A 33 8.71 -14.15 5.88
C ASN A 33 9.38 -13.82 4.54
N PRO A 34 10.18 -14.73 3.95
CA PRO A 34 10.84 -14.50 2.66
C PRO A 34 9.85 -14.33 1.50
N ASN A 35 8.59 -14.74 1.66
CA ASN A 35 7.54 -14.58 0.67
C ASN A 35 6.70 -13.29 0.89
N SER A 36 7.05 -12.47 1.87
CA SER A 36 6.38 -11.20 2.09
C SER A 36 6.71 -10.22 0.97
N PHE A 37 5.71 -9.53 0.43
CA PHE A 37 5.91 -8.49 -0.58
C PHE A 37 6.79 -7.32 -0.06
N TYR A 38 6.98 -7.18 1.25
CA TYR A 38 7.80 -6.12 1.83
C TYR A 38 9.28 -6.17 1.41
N SER A 39 9.80 -7.32 1.02
CA SER A 39 11.16 -7.45 0.48
C SER A 39 11.27 -7.13 -1.02
N CYS A 40 10.12 -7.00 -1.70
CA CYS A 40 10.07 -6.72 -3.13
C CYS A 40 10.19 -5.22 -3.40
N HIS A 41 10.74 -4.89 -4.56
CA HIS A 41 10.66 -3.54 -5.10
C HIS A 41 9.26 -3.26 -5.63
N PRO A 42 8.81 -1.99 -5.62
CA PRO A 42 7.55 -1.60 -6.21
C PRO A 42 7.42 -1.96 -7.70
N VAL A 43 6.27 -2.49 -8.05
CA VAL A 43 5.82 -2.68 -9.43
C VAL A 43 4.50 -1.96 -9.57
N TRP A 44 4.35 -1.17 -10.64
CA TRP A 44 3.19 -0.30 -10.84
C TRP A 44 2.21 -0.89 -11.85
N GLY A 45 0.95 -1.02 -11.46
CA GLY A 45 -0.17 -1.37 -12.33
C GLY A 45 -1.01 -0.13 -12.63
N PHE A 46 -1.20 0.19 -13.90
CA PHE A 46 -2.01 1.33 -14.35
C PHE A 46 -3.39 0.94 -14.87
N SER A 47 -3.68 -0.36 -14.99
CA SER A 47 -4.95 -0.84 -15.55
C SER A 47 -6.18 -0.42 -14.75
N SER A 48 -6.00 -0.05 -13.49
CA SER A 48 -7.08 0.36 -12.58
C SER A 48 -7.19 1.87 -12.40
N CYS A 49 -6.35 2.67 -13.09
CA CYS A 49 -6.41 4.12 -12.98
C CYS A 49 -7.79 4.63 -13.39
N ASP A 50 -8.41 5.41 -12.51
CA ASP A 50 -9.70 6.05 -12.75
C ASP A 50 -9.53 7.27 -13.67
N ILE A 51 -9.58 7.02 -14.98
CA ILE A 51 -9.43 8.06 -16.02
C ILE A 51 -10.77 8.60 -16.54
N ASP A 52 -11.87 7.95 -16.17
CA ASP A 52 -13.19 8.23 -16.75
C ASP A 52 -14.05 9.16 -15.88
N SER A 53 -13.71 9.31 -14.60
CA SER A 53 -14.44 10.19 -13.70
C SER A 53 -13.83 11.58 -13.64
N LYS A 54 -14.68 12.59 -13.42
CA LYS A 54 -14.25 13.97 -13.17
C LYS A 54 -14.14 14.30 -11.67
N LYS A 55 -13.90 13.28 -10.85
CA LYS A 55 -13.68 13.50 -9.40
C LYS A 55 -12.37 14.25 -9.17
N PRO A 56 -12.26 15.02 -8.09
CA PRO A 56 -11.06 15.83 -7.80
C PRO A 56 -9.77 15.01 -7.74
N TRP A 57 -9.88 13.73 -7.41
CA TRP A 57 -8.78 12.78 -7.26
C TRP A 57 -8.65 11.74 -8.39
N SER A 58 -9.41 11.89 -9.48
CA SER A 58 -9.28 10.99 -10.64
C SER A 58 -8.03 11.30 -11.48
N PHE A 59 -7.59 10.32 -12.26
CA PHE A 59 -6.54 10.48 -13.27
C PHE A 59 -7.11 11.07 -14.58
N TYR A 60 -8.05 11.97 -14.47
CA TYR A 60 -8.67 12.60 -15.60
C TYR A 60 -7.63 13.25 -16.53
N ARG A 61 -7.68 12.93 -17.83
CA ARG A 61 -6.59 13.18 -18.79
C ARG A 61 -6.17 14.64 -18.86
N GLU A 62 -7.11 15.58 -18.97
CA GLU A 62 -6.79 16.99 -19.15
C GLU A 62 -6.05 17.58 -17.93
N ARG A 63 -6.37 17.08 -16.74
CA ARG A 63 -5.71 17.50 -15.50
C ARG A 63 -4.30 16.92 -15.38
N MET A 64 -4.10 15.66 -15.82
CA MET A 64 -2.89 14.90 -15.54
C MET A 64 -1.75 15.10 -16.52
N GLN A 65 -1.90 15.91 -17.58
CA GLN A 65 -0.89 16.05 -18.63
C GLN A 65 0.49 16.46 -18.09
N GLU A 66 0.54 17.54 -17.33
CA GLU A 66 1.80 18.02 -16.73
C GLU A 66 2.07 17.42 -15.36
N GLU A 67 1.05 17.26 -14.53
CA GLU A 67 1.19 16.76 -13.17
C GLU A 67 1.75 15.35 -13.13
N PHE A 68 1.36 14.49 -14.09
CA PHE A 68 1.90 13.13 -14.15
C PHE A 68 3.43 13.15 -14.35
N TRP A 69 3.91 13.88 -15.32
CA TRP A 69 5.33 13.92 -15.65
C TRP A 69 6.18 14.68 -14.64
N ASN A 70 5.63 15.71 -14.03
CA ASN A 70 6.36 16.59 -13.13
C ASN A 70 6.27 16.12 -11.64
N GLN A 71 5.19 15.46 -11.24
CA GLN A 71 4.95 15.12 -9.84
C GLN A 71 4.90 13.61 -9.60
N VAL A 72 4.19 12.85 -10.45
CA VAL A 72 3.93 11.43 -10.21
C VAL A 72 5.11 10.58 -10.69
N PHE A 73 5.45 10.66 -11.95
CA PHE A 73 6.45 9.79 -12.57
C PHE A 73 7.84 9.85 -11.91
N PRO A 74 8.41 11.02 -11.57
CA PRO A 74 9.70 11.08 -10.90
C PRO A 74 9.70 10.36 -9.54
N LYS A 75 8.59 10.47 -8.79
CA LYS A 75 8.44 9.81 -7.49
C LYS A 75 8.29 8.31 -7.61
N LEU A 76 7.50 7.82 -8.57
CA LEU A 76 7.39 6.38 -8.83
C LEU A 76 8.75 5.78 -9.17
N ARG A 77 9.53 6.44 -10.02
CA ARG A 77 10.88 6.01 -10.38
C ARG A 77 11.84 6.00 -9.18
N ASP A 78 11.70 6.95 -8.26
CA ASP A 78 12.51 6.97 -7.04
C ASP A 78 12.10 5.84 -6.08
N PHE A 79 10.80 5.55 -5.97
CA PHE A 79 10.30 4.45 -5.15
C PHE A 79 10.72 3.07 -5.68
N GLU A 80 10.91 2.89 -6.98
CA GLU A 80 11.43 1.64 -7.55
C GLU A 80 12.81 1.25 -7.03
N LYS A 81 13.57 2.20 -6.49
CA LYS A 81 14.87 1.95 -5.85
C LYS A 81 14.76 1.48 -4.41
N MET A 82 13.56 1.53 -3.84
CA MET A 82 13.23 1.15 -2.48
C MET A 82 12.50 -0.20 -2.47
N THR A 83 12.35 -0.78 -1.30
CA THR A 83 11.45 -1.92 -1.12
C THR A 83 10.10 -1.45 -0.55
N TRP A 84 9.06 -2.28 -0.65
CA TRP A 84 7.80 -2.02 0.03
C TRP A 84 7.96 -1.89 1.54
N GLY A 85 8.94 -2.61 2.12
CA GLY A 85 9.29 -2.47 3.54
C GLY A 85 9.86 -1.10 3.88
N ASP A 86 10.63 -0.49 2.98
CA ASP A 86 11.13 0.87 3.19
C ASP A 86 9.98 1.88 3.18
N LEU A 87 9.01 1.70 2.28
CA LEU A 87 7.86 2.59 2.15
C LEU A 87 6.84 2.41 3.29
N TYR A 88 6.35 1.19 3.53
CA TYR A 88 5.23 0.97 4.46
C TYR A 88 5.62 0.63 5.89
N VAL A 89 6.87 0.23 6.14
CA VAL A 89 7.35 -0.08 7.49
C VAL A 89 8.22 1.05 8.03
N ARG A 90 9.23 1.47 7.28
CA ARG A 90 10.16 2.52 7.73
C ARG A 90 9.56 3.92 7.63
N ALA A 91 8.90 4.23 6.51
CA ALA A 91 8.27 5.52 6.27
C ALA A 91 6.74 5.50 6.51
N ARG A 92 6.26 4.69 7.46
CA ARG A 92 4.82 4.48 7.75
C ARG A 92 4.02 5.74 8.11
N LYS A 93 4.66 6.80 8.53
CA LYS A 93 4.00 8.09 8.76
C LYS A 93 3.61 8.79 7.47
N GLU A 94 4.26 8.44 6.39
CA GLU A 94 4.07 9.04 5.08
C GLU A 94 3.26 8.13 4.16
N HIS A 95 3.45 6.80 4.31
CA HIS A 95 2.82 5.78 3.49
C HIS A 95 2.10 4.80 4.41
N HIS A 96 0.81 4.59 4.19
CA HIS A 96 0.00 3.72 5.06
C HIS A 96 -1.20 3.12 4.32
N SER A 97 -1.71 2.04 4.87
CA SER A 97 -2.99 1.46 4.45
C SER A 97 -4.16 2.21 5.09
N ILE A 98 -5.27 2.23 4.39
CA ILE A 98 -6.52 2.88 4.78
C ILE A 98 -7.62 1.83 4.68
N GLU A 99 -8.34 1.60 5.76
CA GLU A 99 -9.53 0.76 5.74
C GLU A 99 -10.61 1.39 4.85
N LEU A 100 -11.35 0.56 4.12
CA LEU A 100 -12.40 1.05 3.19
C LEU A 100 -13.45 1.90 3.91
N ALA A 101 -13.76 1.57 5.17
CA ALA A 101 -14.70 2.35 5.99
C ALA A 101 -14.22 3.79 6.26
N SER A 102 -12.92 4.03 6.23
CA SER A 102 -12.31 5.35 6.44
C SER A 102 -12.27 6.22 5.19
N LEU A 103 -12.56 5.66 4.03
CA LEU A 103 -12.73 6.43 2.80
C LEU A 103 -13.99 7.31 2.88
N ASN A 104 -14.01 8.42 2.15
CA ASN A 104 -15.23 9.17 1.98
C ASN A 104 -16.28 8.38 1.17
N LYS A 105 -17.55 8.79 1.26
CA LYS A 105 -18.64 8.07 0.59
C LYS A 105 -18.42 8.04 -0.94
N CYS A 106 -18.02 9.15 -1.54
CA CYS A 106 -17.81 9.24 -2.99
C CYS A 106 -16.71 8.28 -3.48
N ALA A 107 -15.64 8.09 -2.70
CA ALA A 107 -14.58 7.15 -3.06
C ALA A 107 -15.06 5.70 -2.96
N ARG A 108 -15.83 5.35 -1.92
CA ARG A 108 -16.43 4.02 -1.78
C ARG A 108 -17.41 3.72 -2.92
N ASP A 109 -18.30 4.67 -3.21
CA ASP A 109 -19.27 4.52 -4.31
C ASP A 109 -18.52 4.31 -5.63
N ARG A 110 -17.42 5.04 -5.84
CA ARG A 110 -16.60 4.90 -7.06
C ARG A 110 -15.90 3.55 -7.16
N LEU A 111 -15.43 2.97 -6.06
CA LEU A 111 -14.89 1.60 -6.05
C LEU A 111 -15.95 0.59 -6.52
N CYS A 112 -17.18 0.74 -6.04
CA CYS A 112 -18.31 -0.11 -6.48
C CYS A 112 -18.58 0.06 -7.99
N GLU A 113 -18.58 1.29 -8.50
CA GLU A 113 -18.77 1.56 -9.93
C GLU A 113 -17.67 0.92 -10.79
N LEU A 114 -16.44 0.90 -10.30
CA LEU A 114 -15.29 0.30 -10.97
C LEU A 114 -15.23 -1.23 -10.79
N ASN A 115 -16.12 -1.83 -10.00
CA ASN A 115 -16.09 -3.24 -9.59
C ASN A 115 -14.74 -3.64 -8.96
N ILE A 116 -14.19 -2.78 -8.11
CA ILE A 116 -12.92 -3.01 -7.41
C ILE A 116 -13.23 -3.18 -5.92
N GLU A 117 -12.95 -4.37 -5.39
CA GLU A 117 -13.17 -4.75 -3.99
C GLU A 117 -11.84 -5.12 -3.31
N PRO A 118 -10.98 -4.17 -2.99
CA PRO A 118 -9.70 -4.45 -2.35
C PRO A 118 -9.88 -4.64 -0.84
N GLU A 119 -8.97 -5.36 -0.20
CA GLU A 119 -8.95 -5.49 1.27
C GLU A 119 -8.68 -4.14 1.95
N ALA A 120 -7.80 -3.34 1.37
CA ALA A 120 -7.46 -2.00 1.84
C ALA A 120 -7.00 -1.12 0.68
N ILE A 121 -7.13 0.19 0.85
CA ILE A 121 -6.49 1.18 -0.02
C ILE A 121 -5.16 1.60 0.62
N TYR A 122 -4.13 1.70 -0.19
CA TYR A 122 -2.81 2.15 0.23
C TYR A 122 -2.56 3.56 -0.27
N SER A 123 -2.12 4.42 0.64
CA SER A 123 -1.73 5.80 0.37
C SER A 123 -0.22 5.90 0.22
N LEU A 124 0.24 6.46 -0.89
CA LEU A 124 1.64 6.83 -1.14
C LEU A 124 1.77 8.35 -1.17
N ARG A 125 2.52 8.90 -0.26
CA ARG A 125 2.85 10.32 -0.25
C ARG A 125 3.92 10.62 -1.29
N LEU A 126 3.59 11.47 -2.26
CA LEU A 126 4.55 11.92 -3.26
C LEU A 126 5.30 13.18 -2.81
N THR A 127 4.54 14.16 -2.30
CA THR A 127 5.07 15.41 -1.75
C THR A 127 4.18 15.86 -0.58
N GLY A 128 4.25 17.11 -0.15
CA GLY A 128 3.47 17.68 0.95
C GLY A 128 2.02 17.22 1.03
N THR A 129 1.16 17.72 0.16
CA THR A 129 -0.27 17.38 0.08
C THR A 129 -0.61 16.35 -0.99
N ILE A 130 0.34 15.98 -1.86
CA ILE A 130 0.10 15.09 -2.99
C ILE A 130 0.17 13.62 -2.57
N ARG A 131 -0.87 12.86 -2.90
CA ARG A 131 -0.99 11.42 -2.62
C ARG A 131 -1.41 10.63 -3.86
N LEU A 132 -0.85 9.43 -3.98
CA LEU A 132 -1.42 8.36 -4.80
C LEU A 132 -2.20 7.41 -3.91
N TYR A 133 -3.35 6.97 -4.39
CA TYR A 133 -4.13 5.92 -3.78
C TYR A 133 -4.24 4.73 -4.72
N GLY A 134 -4.12 3.55 -4.17
CA GLY A 134 -4.19 2.32 -4.93
C GLY A 134 -4.37 1.12 -4.01
N TYR A 135 -4.26 -0.07 -4.56
CA TYR A 135 -4.35 -1.31 -3.81
C TYR A 135 -3.26 -2.29 -4.23
N MET A 136 -2.95 -3.23 -3.35
CA MET A 136 -1.91 -4.23 -3.56
C MET A 136 -2.51 -5.56 -4.01
N VAL A 137 -1.90 -6.17 -5.04
CA VAL A 137 -2.09 -7.58 -5.37
C VAL A 137 -0.71 -8.20 -5.43
N GLY A 138 -0.36 -8.97 -4.42
CA GLY A 138 1.01 -9.41 -4.22
C GLY A 138 1.96 -8.21 -4.06
N ALA A 139 2.98 -8.12 -4.89
CA ALA A 139 3.95 -7.02 -4.89
C ALA A 139 3.59 -5.89 -5.89
N VAL A 140 2.48 -6.02 -6.59
CA VAL A 140 2.03 -5.02 -7.58
C VAL A 140 1.09 -4.02 -6.93
N TYR A 141 1.42 -2.75 -7.03
CA TYR A 141 0.56 -1.65 -6.60
C TYR A 141 -0.25 -1.15 -7.80
N TYR A 142 -1.54 -1.39 -7.78
CA TYR A 142 -2.48 -0.89 -8.78
C TYR A 142 -2.92 0.52 -8.41
N ILE A 143 -2.48 1.49 -9.22
CA ILE A 143 -2.79 2.90 -9.02
C ILE A 143 -4.26 3.13 -9.37
N LEU A 144 -5.00 3.81 -8.50
CA LEU A 144 -6.41 4.18 -8.67
C LEU A 144 -6.56 5.68 -8.88
N TRP A 145 -6.09 6.47 -7.91
CA TRP A 145 -6.41 7.89 -7.79
C TRP A 145 -5.19 8.73 -7.46
N TYR A 146 -5.27 9.98 -7.85
CA TYR A 146 -4.31 11.02 -7.58
C TYR A 146 -4.98 12.19 -6.86
N ASP A 147 -4.57 12.46 -5.63
CA ASP A 147 -5.07 13.55 -4.80
C ASP A 147 -3.94 14.56 -4.59
N ASN A 148 -4.11 15.76 -5.12
CA ASN A 148 -3.14 16.84 -5.00
C ASN A 148 -3.42 17.80 -3.84
N ASP A 149 -4.52 17.58 -3.12
CA ASP A 149 -5.00 18.46 -2.06
C ASP A 149 -5.35 17.69 -0.78
N HIS A 150 -4.52 16.72 -0.44
CA HIS A 150 -4.75 15.88 0.72
C HIS A 150 -4.70 16.70 2.02
N GLY A 151 -5.80 16.74 2.73
CA GLY A 151 -5.88 17.34 4.06
C GLY A 151 -6.72 18.61 4.15
N ASP A 152 -7.13 19.19 3.05
CA ASP A 152 -7.68 20.54 3.07
C ASP A 152 -9.18 20.64 2.79
N ASN A 153 -9.84 19.58 2.29
CA ASN A 153 -11.23 19.69 1.84
C ASN A 153 -12.08 18.42 2.02
N ASP A 154 -13.40 18.62 2.01
CA ASP A 154 -14.43 17.58 1.90
C ASP A 154 -14.29 16.70 0.66
N THR A 155 -13.42 17.08 -0.28
CA THR A 155 -13.14 16.39 -1.52
C THR A 155 -12.04 15.33 -1.41
N CYS A 156 -11.33 15.28 -0.29
CA CYS A 156 -10.26 14.30 -0.06
C CYS A 156 -10.76 12.85 -0.08
N VAL A 157 -9.92 11.95 -0.56
CA VAL A 157 -10.23 10.51 -0.64
C VAL A 157 -10.52 9.89 0.72
N CYS A 158 -9.81 10.28 1.78
CA CYS A 158 -10.00 9.74 3.11
C CYS A 158 -10.47 10.78 4.13
N ARG A 159 -11.17 10.31 5.18
CA ARG A 159 -11.75 11.15 6.25
C ARG A 159 -10.83 11.34 7.45
N SER A 160 -9.65 10.76 7.46
CA SER A 160 -8.85 10.60 8.68
C SER A 160 -8.34 11.92 9.28
N HIS A 161 -8.26 13.00 8.51
CA HIS A 161 -7.81 14.31 9.00
C HIS A 161 -8.94 15.25 9.42
N LEU A 162 -10.19 14.92 9.12
CA LEU A 162 -11.34 15.70 9.63
C LEU A 162 -11.56 15.57 11.15
N ARG A 163 -10.76 14.75 11.84
CA ARG A 163 -10.89 14.48 13.28
C ARG A 163 -10.00 15.35 14.17
N TYR A 164 -9.20 16.26 13.59
CA TYR A 164 -8.24 17.07 14.34
C TYR A 164 -8.46 18.58 14.23
N THR A 165 -9.69 19.01 13.92
CA THR A 165 -10.12 20.40 14.09
C THR A 165 -11.01 20.55 15.31
#